data_0c8e82167d496f08535f56fe112f7c6f
#
_entry.id   0c8e82167d496f08535f56fe112f7c6f
#
_cell.length_a   1.000
_cell.length_b   1.000
_cell.length_c   1.000
_cell.angle_alpha   90.00
_cell.angle_beta   90.00
_cell.angle_gamma   90.00
#
_symmetry.space_group_name_H-M   'P 1'
#
loop_
_entity.id
_entity.type
_entity.pdbx_description
1 polymer ?
#
loop_
_entity_poly.entity_id
_entity_poly.type
_entity_poly.pdbx_seq_one_letter_code
_entity_poly.pdbx_strand_id
1 'polypeptide(L)'
;METLMTPEFWSALAAIVVIDLVLAGDNAIVIALAARNLSGVHRRRAIVWGTVGAVAVRASLTVAVLWFLRLPGLMFAGGTLLAWIAYRLLTGEESSRERDVAPAVGFWSAMRTIVIADAVMGMDNVLGVAGAAHGSILLVVLGLAISIPIVVYGSTLILKCIERFPGLLYAGGAVLAWTAAQMLVGEPFVRELLAGRAASVAAVYAALIGGVLGLAWVRNRRPARISMEATR
;
A
#
# COMPACT_ATOMS: atom_id res chain seq x y z
N MET A 1 -25.14 -19.09 -17.00
CA MET A 1 -25.40 -17.76 -17.61
C MET A 1 -26.52 -16.97 -16.90
N GLU A 2 -27.50 -17.65 -16.31
CA GLU A 2 -28.59 -16.99 -15.57
C GLU A 2 -28.15 -16.16 -14.36
N THR A 3 -27.11 -16.56 -13.66
CA THR A 3 -26.59 -15.83 -12.48
C THR A 3 -26.01 -14.45 -12.79
N LEU A 4 -25.59 -14.18 -14.03
CA LEU A 4 -25.04 -12.87 -14.44
C LEU A 4 -26.13 -11.82 -14.72
N MET A 5 -27.39 -12.22 -14.77
CA MET A 5 -28.52 -11.34 -15.10
C MET A 5 -29.35 -10.95 -13.89
N THR A 6 -28.94 -11.35 -12.67
CA THR A 6 -29.72 -11.05 -11.46
C THR A 6 -29.34 -9.70 -10.87
N PRO A 7 -30.27 -8.91 -10.30
CA PRO A 7 -29.99 -7.67 -9.60
C PRO A 7 -28.98 -7.87 -8.43
N GLU A 8 -29.04 -9.03 -7.80
CA GLU A 8 -28.14 -9.41 -6.68
C GLU A 8 -26.69 -9.50 -7.15
N PHE A 9 -26.43 -10.06 -8.35
CA PHE A 9 -25.10 -10.13 -8.92
C PHE A 9 -24.52 -8.72 -9.14
N TRP A 10 -25.28 -7.82 -9.75
CA TRP A 10 -24.83 -6.48 -10.03
C TRP A 10 -24.65 -5.62 -8.77
N SER A 11 -25.53 -5.80 -7.77
CA SER A 11 -25.39 -5.11 -6.48
C SER A 11 -24.16 -5.60 -5.71
N ALA A 12 -23.87 -6.90 -5.71
CA ALA A 12 -22.67 -7.47 -5.10
C ALA A 12 -21.40 -7.02 -5.84
N LEU A 13 -21.41 -7.01 -7.17
CA LEU A 13 -20.30 -6.51 -7.98
C LEU A 13 -20.03 -5.03 -7.70
N ALA A 14 -21.09 -4.21 -7.69
CA ALA A 14 -20.97 -2.78 -7.35
C ALA A 14 -20.42 -2.59 -5.92
N ALA A 15 -20.91 -3.37 -4.96
CA ALA A 15 -20.40 -3.32 -3.58
C ALA A 15 -18.91 -3.66 -3.50
N ILE A 16 -18.44 -4.70 -4.20
CA ILE A 16 -17.03 -5.08 -4.25
C ILE A 16 -16.19 -3.94 -4.84
N VAL A 17 -16.62 -3.38 -5.98
CA VAL A 17 -15.90 -2.26 -6.63
C VAL A 17 -15.84 -1.05 -5.70
N VAL A 18 -16.94 -0.68 -5.05
CA VAL A 18 -16.98 0.46 -4.11
C VAL A 18 -16.09 0.20 -2.90
N ILE A 19 -16.18 -0.99 -2.30
CA ILE A 19 -15.33 -1.38 -1.17
C ILE A 19 -13.85 -1.28 -1.58
N ASP A 20 -13.48 -1.88 -2.72
CA ASP A 20 -12.10 -1.86 -3.19
C ASP A 20 -11.62 -0.45 -3.50
N LEU A 21 -12.44 0.40 -4.13
CA LEU A 21 -12.09 1.80 -4.41
C LEU A 21 -11.94 2.66 -3.16
N VAL A 22 -12.84 2.50 -2.19
CA VAL A 22 -12.77 3.25 -0.91
C VAL A 22 -11.52 2.86 -0.12
N LEU A 23 -11.19 1.56 -0.14
CA LEU A 23 -10.02 1.01 0.55
C LEU A 23 -8.73 1.08 -0.29
N ALA A 24 -8.81 1.38 -1.59
CA ALA A 24 -7.64 1.48 -2.48
C ALA A 24 -7.05 2.90 -2.56
N GLY A 25 -7.58 3.86 -1.82
CA GLY A 25 -7.07 5.23 -1.84
C GLY A 25 -5.60 5.32 -1.39
N ASP A 26 -5.26 4.62 -0.34
CA ASP A 26 -3.89 4.48 0.18
C ASP A 26 -3.01 3.60 -0.74
N ASN A 27 -3.57 2.55 -1.35
CA ASN A 27 -2.85 1.73 -2.33
C ASN A 27 -2.40 2.56 -3.54
N ALA A 28 -3.26 3.47 -4.04
CA ALA A 28 -2.90 4.37 -5.13
C ALA A 28 -1.74 5.32 -4.74
N ILE A 29 -1.66 5.72 -3.48
CA ILE A 29 -0.54 6.50 -2.94
C ILE A 29 0.75 5.67 -2.95
N VAL A 30 0.71 4.43 -2.46
CA VAL A 30 1.89 3.52 -2.48
C VAL A 30 2.40 3.31 -3.90
N ILE A 31 1.49 3.02 -4.84
CA ILE A 31 1.83 2.82 -6.25
C ILE A 31 2.51 4.07 -6.82
N ALA A 32 1.95 5.26 -6.54
CA ALA A 32 2.52 6.53 -6.99
C ALA A 32 3.92 6.76 -6.40
N LEU A 33 4.08 6.53 -5.08
CA LEU A 33 5.35 6.72 -4.39
C LEU A 33 6.42 5.74 -4.83
N ALA A 34 6.07 4.46 -5.01
CA ALA A 34 6.99 3.43 -5.48
C ALA A 34 7.46 3.67 -6.92
N ALA A 35 6.57 4.18 -7.79
CA ALA A 35 6.89 4.45 -9.19
C ALA A 35 7.50 5.84 -9.46
N ARG A 36 7.57 6.74 -8.47
CA ARG A 36 7.95 8.15 -8.66
C ARG A 36 9.33 8.36 -9.28
N ASN A 37 10.28 7.48 -8.94
CA ASN A 37 11.67 7.60 -9.40
C ASN A 37 11.90 6.96 -10.78
N LEU A 38 10.91 6.25 -11.29
CA LEU A 38 10.94 5.68 -12.62
C LEU A 38 10.51 6.72 -13.65
N SER A 39 11.04 6.64 -14.87
CA SER A 39 10.70 7.54 -15.95
C SER A 39 10.02 6.83 -17.12
N GLY A 40 9.19 7.56 -17.85
CA GLY A 40 8.63 7.15 -19.14
C GLY A 40 7.93 5.79 -19.10
N VAL A 41 8.35 4.91 -20.00
CA VAL A 41 7.74 3.58 -20.20
C VAL A 41 7.90 2.67 -18.98
N HIS A 42 9.02 2.75 -18.25
CA HIS A 42 9.27 1.92 -17.07
C HIS A 42 8.31 2.29 -15.94
N ARG A 43 8.02 3.57 -15.73
CA ARG A 43 7.03 4.05 -14.75
C ARG A 43 5.66 3.47 -15.05
N ARG A 44 5.17 3.63 -16.29
CA ARG A 44 3.86 3.13 -16.69
C ARG A 44 3.76 1.60 -16.56
N ARG A 45 4.79 0.89 -16.98
CA ARG A 45 4.83 -0.58 -16.85
C ARG A 45 4.85 -1.02 -15.39
N ALA A 46 5.62 -0.37 -14.52
CA ALA A 46 5.67 -0.69 -13.09
C ALA A 46 4.31 -0.48 -12.43
N ILE A 47 3.62 0.62 -12.74
CA ILE A 47 2.26 0.89 -12.25
C ILE A 47 1.30 -0.21 -12.72
N VAL A 48 1.24 -0.49 -14.01
CA VAL A 48 0.29 -1.48 -14.57
C VAL A 48 0.58 -2.89 -14.04
N TRP A 49 1.81 -3.37 -14.21
CA TRP A 49 2.15 -4.74 -13.80
C TRP A 49 2.20 -4.91 -12.28
N GLY A 50 2.60 -3.87 -11.54
CA GLY A 50 2.52 -3.85 -10.08
C GLY A 50 1.08 -3.97 -9.60
N THR A 51 0.16 -3.18 -10.18
CA THR A 51 -1.27 -3.25 -9.85
C THR A 51 -1.88 -4.60 -10.24
N VAL A 52 -1.57 -5.12 -11.43
CA VAL A 52 -2.04 -6.46 -11.85
C VAL A 52 -1.51 -7.54 -10.89
N GLY A 53 -0.24 -7.48 -10.52
CA GLY A 53 0.34 -8.40 -9.54
C GLY A 53 -0.30 -8.28 -8.17
N ALA A 54 -0.54 -7.06 -7.70
CA ALA A 54 -1.23 -6.77 -6.44
C ALA A 54 -2.65 -7.37 -6.43
N VAL A 55 -3.43 -7.15 -7.49
CA VAL A 55 -4.77 -7.72 -7.62
C VAL A 55 -4.75 -9.25 -7.66
N ALA A 56 -3.79 -9.85 -8.36
CA ALA A 56 -3.65 -11.30 -8.40
C ALA A 56 -3.35 -11.88 -7.00
N VAL A 57 -2.46 -11.24 -6.25
CA VAL A 57 -2.16 -11.62 -4.85
C VAL A 57 -3.38 -11.42 -3.98
N ARG A 58 -4.09 -10.30 -4.07
CA ARG A 58 -5.31 -10.01 -3.31
C ARG A 58 -6.42 -11.02 -3.61
N ALA A 59 -6.66 -11.36 -4.88
CA ALA A 59 -7.62 -12.39 -5.25
C ALA A 59 -7.26 -13.76 -4.63
N SER A 60 -5.98 -14.11 -4.66
CA SER A 60 -5.48 -15.35 -4.04
C SER A 60 -5.66 -15.33 -2.51
N LEU A 61 -5.37 -14.20 -1.85
CA LEU A 61 -5.59 -14.01 -0.42
C LEU A 61 -7.07 -14.05 -0.06
N THR A 62 -7.96 -13.51 -0.91
CA THR A 62 -9.42 -13.58 -0.68
C THR A 62 -9.91 -15.01 -0.64
N VAL A 63 -9.37 -15.89 -1.48
CA VAL A 63 -9.68 -17.32 -1.44
C VAL A 63 -9.11 -17.99 -0.19
N ALA A 64 -7.93 -17.58 0.24
CA ALA A 64 -7.22 -18.15 1.38
C ALA A 64 -7.55 -17.48 2.74
N VAL A 65 -8.38 -16.44 2.74
CA VAL A 65 -8.62 -15.55 3.89
C VAL A 65 -8.98 -16.27 5.18
N LEU A 66 -9.81 -17.32 5.10
CA LEU A 66 -10.25 -18.07 6.28
C LEU A 66 -9.10 -18.76 7.03
N TRP A 67 -7.98 -19.02 6.35
CA TRP A 67 -6.78 -19.61 6.92
C TRP A 67 -5.83 -18.55 7.47
N PHE A 68 -5.65 -17.45 6.72
CA PHE A 68 -4.70 -16.38 7.07
C PHE A 68 -5.14 -15.56 8.29
N LEU A 69 -6.43 -15.28 8.45
CA LEU A 69 -6.95 -14.50 9.58
C LEU A 69 -6.82 -15.21 10.95
N ARG A 70 -6.51 -16.50 10.95
CA ARG A 70 -6.27 -17.27 12.18
C ARG A 70 -4.82 -17.19 12.65
N LEU A 71 -3.92 -16.59 11.86
CA LEU A 71 -2.50 -16.48 12.21
C LEU A 71 -2.29 -15.30 13.18
N PRO A 72 -1.99 -15.55 14.46
CA PRO A 72 -1.72 -14.48 15.41
C PRO A 72 -0.41 -13.77 15.01
N GLY A 73 -0.39 -12.45 15.19
CA GLY A 73 0.79 -11.62 14.88
C GLY A 73 0.89 -11.19 13.40
N LEU A 74 -0.02 -11.62 12.53
CA LEU A 74 0.02 -11.30 11.12
C LEU A 74 -0.15 -9.80 10.86
N MET A 75 -1.13 -9.17 11.52
CA MET A 75 -1.36 -7.72 11.43
C MET A 75 -0.21 -6.93 12.04
N PHE A 76 0.40 -7.41 13.12
CA PHE A 76 1.56 -6.77 13.73
C PHE A 76 2.77 -6.78 12.79
N ALA A 77 3.09 -7.94 12.20
CA ALA A 77 4.18 -8.07 11.24
C ALA A 77 3.93 -7.20 10.00
N GLY A 78 2.69 -7.23 9.47
CA GLY A 78 2.27 -6.41 8.33
C GLY A 78 2.38 -4.91 8.60
N GLY A 79 1.85 -4.43 9.73
CA GLY A 79 1.92 -3.03 10.12
C GLY A 79 3.36 -2.54 10.29
N THR A 80 4.23 -3.36 10.89
CA THR A 80 5.66 -3.06 11.02
C THR A 80 6.34 -2.94 9.65
N LEU A 81 6.06 -3.89 8.75
CA LEU A 81 6.57 -3.87 7.38
C LEU A 81 6.07 -2.64 6.60
N LEU A 82 4.80 -2.28 6.75
CA LEU A 82 4.21 -1.11 6.10
C LEU A 82 4.83 0.20 6.61
N ALA A 83 5.07 0.33 7.92
CA ALA A 83 5.77 1.49 8.48
C ALA A 83 7.19 1.63 7.91
N TRP A 84 7.90 0.50 7.76
CA TRP A 84 9.21 0.49 7.12
C TRP A 84 9.16 0.87 5.64
N ILE A 85 8.17 0.38 4.88
CA ILE A 85 7.95 0.76 3.48
C ILE A 85 7.67 2.26 3.39
N ALA A 86 6.79 2.80 4.24
CA ALA A 86 6.48 4.24 4.29
C ALA A 86 7.74 5.08 4.52
N TYR A 87 8.59 4.68 5.46
CA TYR A 87 9.88 5.33 5.71
C TYR A 87 10.78 5.28 4.47
N ARG A 88 10.96 4.12 3.85
CA ARG A 88 11.79 3.97 2.64
C ARG A 88 11.30 4.81 1.48
N LEU A 89 9.99 4.85 1.25
CA LEU A 89 9.40 5.67 0.20
C LEU A 89 9.62 7.16 0.42
N LEU A 90 9.56 7.62 1.67
CA LEU A 90 9.82 9.03 2.02
C LEU A 90 11.29 9.42 1.90
N THR A 91 12.21 8.53 2.28
CA THR A 91 13.65 8.83 2.27
C THR A 91 14.29 8.68 0.90
N GLY A 92 13.59 8.06 -0.05
CA GLY A 92 14.13 7.83 -1.39
C GLY A 92 15.33 6.88 -1.40
N GLU A 93 15.48 6.01 -0.41
CA GLU A 93 16.61 5.07 -0.32
C GLU A 93 16.74 4.17 -1.55
N GLU A 94 15.63 3.89 -2.22
CA GLU A 94 15.67 3.23 -3.52
C GLU A 94 16.33 4.11 -4.59
N SER A 95 16.11 5.43 -4.56
CA SER A 95 16.65 6.37 -5.56
C SER A 95 18.16 6.52 -5.50
N SER A 96 18.76 6.40 -4.33
CA SER A 96 20.22 6.59 -4.16
C SER A 96 21.01 5.40 -4.67
N ARG A 97 20.44 4.19 -4.54
CA ARG A 97 21.02 2.96 -5.08
C ARG A 97 20.68 2.74 -6.56
N GLU A 98 19.56 3.30 -7.04
CA GLU A 98 19.07 3.11 -8.40
C GLU A 98 19.65 4.10 -9.41
N ARG A 99 20.24 5.24 -8.98
CA ARG A 99 20.89 6.18 -9.90
C ARG A 99 22.08 5.57 -10.66
N ASP A 100 22.71 4.54 -10.07
CA ASP A 100 23.84 3.80 -10.68
C ASP A 100 23.43 2.42 -11.20
N VAL A 101 22.15 2.04 -11.12
CA VAL A 101 21.67 0.69 -11.47
C VAL A 101 20.79 0.78 -12.72
N ALA A 102 20.89 -0.26 -13.57
CA ALA A 102 20.11 -0.35 -14.81
C ALA A 102 18.60 -0.16 -14.58
N PRO A 103 17.87 0.53 -15.49
CA PRO A 103 16.42 0.82 -15.36
C PRO A 103 15.54 -0.41 -15.06
N ALA A 104 16.00 -1.61 -15.44
CA ALA A 104 15.31 -2.85 -15.17
C ALA A 104 15.25 -3.21 -13.68
N VAL A 105 16.28 -2.86 -12.91
CA VAL A 105 16.32 -3.18 -11.46
C VAL A 105 15.37 -2.27 -10.69
N GLY A 106 15.30 -1.00 -11.05
CA GLY A 106 14.34 -0.06 -10.47
C GLY A 106 12.89 -0.46 -10.73
N PHE A 107 12.60 -0.97 -11.93
CA PHE A 107 11.28 -1.51 -12.27
C PHE A 107 10.87 -2.67 -11.34
N TRP A 108 11.74 -3.67 -11.13
CA TRP A 108 11.45 -4.81 -10.28
C TRP A 108 11.32 -4.42 -8.81
N SER A 109 12.12 -3.46 -8.34
CA SER A 109 12.02 -2.92 -6.98
C SER A 109 10.68 -2.25 -6.76
N ALA A 110 10.28 -1.34 -7.66
CA ALA A 110 8.99 -0.67 -7.59
C ALA A 110 7.82 -1.67 -7.62
N MET A 111 7.86 -2.65 -8.52
CA MET A 111 6.84 -3.67 -8.64
C MET A 111 6.72 -4.51 -7.37
N ARG A 112 7.84 -4.96 -6.78
CA ARG A 112 7.84 -5.69 -5.51
C ARG A 112 7.25 -4.85 -4.39
N THR A 113 7.62 -3.59 -4.28
CA THR A 113 7.10 -2.68 -3.25
C THR A 113 5.59 -2.52 -3.37
N ILE A 114 5.08 -2.35 -4.60
CA ILE A 114 3.63 -2.26 -4.86
C ILE A 114 2.93 -3.54 -4.41
N VAL A 115 3.40 -4.70 -4.87
CA VAL A 115 2.77 -6.00 -4.55
C VAL A 115 2.81 -6.33 -3.06
N ILE A 116 3.95 -6.11 -2.41
CA ILE A 116 4.10 -6.40 -0.98
C ILE A 116 3.25 -5.44 -0.14
N ALA A 117 3.28 -4.15 -0.44
CA ALA A 117 2.48 -3.18 0.29
C ALA A 117 0.98 -3.45 0.13
N ASP A 118 0.51 -3.74 -1.11
CA ASP A 118 -0.88 -4.08 -1.36
C ASP A 118 -1.30 -5.38 -0.65
N ALA A 119 -0.43 -6.40 -0.64
CA ALA A 119 -0.70 -7.65 0.07
C ALA A 119 -0.86 -7.42 1.59
N VAL A 120 -0.03 -6.56 2.17
CA VAL A 120 -0.07 -6.21 3.60
C VAL A 120 -1.30 -5.39 3.93
N MET A 121 -1.57 -4.32 3.17
CA MET A 121 -2.71 -3.43 3.39
C MET A 121 -4.03 -4.08 2.99
N GLY A 122 -3.99 -5.02 2.05
CA GLY A 122 -5.16 -5.70 1.52
C GLY A 122 -5.77 -6.74 2.45
N MET A 123 -5.14 -7.08 3.58
CA MET A 123 -5.66 -8.09 4.50
C MET A 123 -7.05 -7.73 5.06
N ASP A 124 -7.25 -6.49 5.47
CA ASP A 124 -8.55 -6.04 5.98
C ASP A 124 -9.58 -5.91 4.84
N ASN A 125 -9.11 -5.53 3.64
CA ASN A 125 -9.94 -5.38 2.45
C ASN A 125 -10.48 -6.73 1.96
N VAL A 126 -9.68 -7.80 2.11
CA VAL A 126 -10.05 -9.16 1.73
C VAL A 126 -11.32 -9.62 2.43
N LEU A 127 -11.54 -9.26 3.71
CA LEU A 127 -12.77 -9.57 4.44
C LEU A 127 -14.00 -8.86 3.85
N GLY A 128 -13.87 -7.56 3.55
CA GLY A 128 -14.93 -6.79 2.93
C GLY A 128 -15.33 -7.37 1.57
N VAL A 129 -14.34 -7.64 0.73
CA VAL A 129 -14.55 -8.23 -0.60
C VAL A 129 -15.12 -9.65 -0.50
N ALA A 130 -14.58 -10.50 0.38
CA ALA A 130 -15.08 -11.87 0.58
C ALA A 130 -16.53 -11.88 1.08
N GLY A 131 -16.87 -10.97 2.02
CA GLY A 131 -18.24 -10.81 2.52
C GLY A 131 -19.21 -10.38 1.41
N ALA A 132 -18.85 -9.38 0.61
CA ALA A 132 -19.68 -8.90 -0.50
C ALA A 132 -19.80 -9.91 -1.65
N ALA A 133 -18.79 -10.75 -1.85
CA ALA A 133 -18.78 -11.77 -2.90
C ALA A 133 -19.65 -12.99 -2.61
N HIS A 134 -20.11 -13.17 -1.37
CA HIS A 134 -20.94 -14.32 -0.95
C HIS A 134 -20.38 -15.67 -1.42
N GLY A 135 -19.04 -15.83 -1.41
CA GLY A 135 -18.34 -17.02 -1.86
C GLY A 135 -18.14 -17.17 -3.37
N SER A 136 -18.58 -16.20 -4.18
CA SER A 136 -18.39 -16.21 -5.64
C SER A 136 -17.02 -15.68 -6.02
N ILE A 137 -16.09 -16.56 -6.41
CA ILE A 137 -14.78 -16.21 -6.92
C ILE A 137 -14.88 -15.32 -8.19
N LEU A 138 -15.91 -15.56 -9.02
CA LEU A 138 -16.15 -14.76 -10.21
C LEU A 138 -16.41 -13.29 -9.86
N LEU A 139 -17.24 -13.01 -8.84
CA LEU A 139 -17.51 -11.65 -8.37
C LEU A 139 -16.24 -10.97 -7.85
N VAL A 140 -15.40 -11.70 -7.09
CA VAL A 140 -14.10 -11.19 -6.61
C VAL A 140 -13.22 -10.78 -7.79
N VAL A 141 -13.01 -11.70 -8.73
CA VAL A 141 -12.12 -11.45 -9.88
C VAL A 141 -12.64 -10.29 -10.74
N LEU A 142 -13.94 -10.25 -11.05
CA LEU A 142 -14.52 -9.17 -11.86
C LEU A 142 -14.48 -7.83 -11.12
N GLY A 143 -14.82 -7.79 -9.84
CA GLY A 143 -14.78 -6.57 -9.04
C GLY A 143 -13.37 -5.97 -8.98
N LEU A 144 -12.38 -6.79 -8.64
CA LEU A 144 -10.98 -6.37 -8.61
C LEU A 144 -10.46 -5.98 -10.02
N ALA A 145 -10.86 -6.69 -11.07
CA ALA A 145 -10.47 -6.35 -12.45
C ALA A 145 -11.02 -4.99 -12.90
N ILE A 146 -12.23 -4.62 -12.47
CA ILE A 146 -12.82 -3.30 -12.74
C ILE A 146 -12.08 -2.19 -11.98
N SER A 147 -11.61 -2.48 -10.75
CA SER A 147 -10.88 -1.50 -9.95
C SER A 147 -9.48 -1.19 -10.51
N ILE A 148 -8.83 -2.13 -11.21
CA ILE A 148 -7.46 -1.93 -11.74
C ILE A 148 -7.31 -0.63 -12.56
N PRO A 149 -8.11 -0.35 -13.58
CA PRO A 149 -7.98 0.88 -14.34
C PRO A 149 -8.10 2.13 -13.46
N ILE A 150 -9.03 2.11 -12.51
CA ILE A 150 -9.31 3.26 -11.65
C ILE A 150 -8.13 3.52 -10.71
N VAL A 151 -7.55 2.47 -10.11
CA VAL A 151 -6.36 2.57 -9.26
C VAL A 151 -5.14 3.04 -10.06
N VAL A 152 -4.94 2.52 -11.28
CA VAL A 152 -3.87 2.94 -12.19
C VAL A 152 -3.99 4.41 -12.58
N TYR A 153 -5.20 4.87 -12.92
CA TYR A 153 -5.45 6.29 -13.21
C TYR A 153 -5.26 7.15 -11.97
N GLY A 154 -5.81 6.73 -10.83
CA GLY A 154 -5.68 7.41 -9.55
C GLY A 154 -4.22 7.59 -9.13
N SER A 155 -3.42 6.53 -9.19
CA SER A 155 -1.99 6.58 -8.86
C SER A 155 -1.21 7.52 -9.80
N THR A 156 -1.55 7.53 -11.09
CA THR A 156 -0.94 8.45 -12.07
C THR A 156 -1.29 9.91 -11.77
N LEU A 157 -2.54 10.18 -11.35
CA LEU A 157 -2.97 11.51 -10.94
C LEU A 157 -2.23 11.96 -9.67
N ILE A 158 -2.18 11.10 -8.65
CA ILE A 158 -1.47 11.35 -7.40
C ILE A 158 0.02 11.64 -7.69
N LEU A 159 0.64 10.88 -8.58
CA LEU A 159 2.03 11.09 -8.96
C LEU A 159 2.26 12.48 -9.57
N LYS A 160 1.40 12.92 -10.49
CA LYS A 160 1.46 14.27 -11.06
C LYS A 160 1.28 15.36 -9.98
N CYS A 161 0.39 15.12 -9.00
CA CYS A 161 0.21 16.03 -7.88
C CYS A 161 1.47 16.11 -7.00
N ILE A 162 2.13 14.97 -6.72
CA ILE A 162 3.38 14.94 -5.95
C ILE A 162 4.51 15.66 -6.71
N GLU A 163 4.62 15.48 -8.03
CA GLU A 163 5.60 16.18 -8.85
C GLU A 163 5.39 17.71 -8.81
N ARG A 164 4.14 18.17 -8.74
CA ARG A 164 3.80 19.60 -8.66
C ARG A 164 3.90 20.15 -7.23
N PHE A 165 3.57 19.34 -6.23
CA PHE A 165 3.53 19.73 -4.82
C PHE A 165 4.29 18.69 -3.98
N PRO A 166 5.63 18.81 -3.85
CA PRO A 166 6.46 17.81 -3.16
C PRO A 166 6.05 17.54 -1.70
N GLY A 167 5.37 18.49 -1.04
CA GLY A 167 4.81 18.30 0.31
C GLY A 167 3.78 17.18 0.40
N LEU A 168 3.09 16.85 -0.70
CA LEU A 168 2.16 15.71 -0.75
C LEU A 168 2.84 14.36 -0.54
N LEU A 169 4.16 14.29 -0.74
CA LEU A 169 4.95 13.11 -0.40
C LEU A 169 4.82 12.77 1.09
N TYR A 170 4.95 13.78 1.95
CA TYR A 170 4.83 13.60 3.40
C TYR A 170 3.39 13.32 3.82
N ALA A 171 2.40 13.91 3.13
CA ALA A 171 0.99 13.56 3.35
C ALA A 171 0.72 12.08 3.02
N GLY A 172 1.22 11.59 1.87
CA GLY A 172 1.14 10.18 1.50
C GLY A 172 1.83 9.27 2.52
N GLY A 173 3.04 9.63 2.96
CA GLY A 173 3.75 8.90 4.01
C GLY A 173 3.01 8.88 5.35
N ALA A 174 2.29 9.98 5.70
CA ALA A 174 1.45 10.03 6.89
C ALA A 174 0.25 9.06 6.80
N VAL A 175 -0.39 8.97 5.63
CA VAL A 175 -1.47 8.00 5.38
C VAL A 175 -0.96 6.57 5.58
N LEU A 176 0.19 6.22 5.00
CA LEU A 176 0.78 4.89 5.15
C LEU A 176 1.16 4.58 6.60
N ALA A 177 1.72 5.55 7.34
CA ALA A 177 2.03 5.40 8.75
C ALA A 177 0.76 5.26 9.61
N TRP A 178 -0.32 5.95 9.24
CA TRP A 178 -1.63 5.79 9.86
C TRP A 178 -2.16 4.36 9.67
N THR A 179 -2.16 3.84 8.44
CA THR A 179 -2.60 2.47 8.12
C THR A 179 -1.74 1.44 8.86
N ALA A 180 -0.42 1.64 8.92
CA ALA A 180 0.48 0.81 9.71
C ALA A 180 0.11 0.81 11.20
N ALA A 181 -0.22 1.97 11.78
CA ALA A 181 -0.68 2.09 13.17
C ALA A 181 -2.00 1.36 13.39
N GLN A 182 -2.94 1.49 12.45
CA GLN A 182 -4.22 0.80 12.47
C GLN A 182 -4.05 -0.73 12.51
N MET A 183 -3.16 -1.26 11.68
CA MET A 183 -2.85 -2.69 11.67
C MET A 183 -2.22 -3.15 13.00
N LEU A 184 -1.27 -2.39 13.54
CA LEU A 184 -0.62 -2.73 14.81
C LEU A 184 -1.59 -2.73 15.99
N VAL A 185 -2.47 -1.71 16.07
CA VAL A 185 -3.49 -1.61 17.12
C VAL A 185 -4.62 -2.64 16.92
N GLY A 186 -4.90 -3.02 15.67
CA GLY A 186 -5.89 -4.02 15.31
C GLY A 186 -5.52 -5.45 15.72
N GLU A 187 -4.22 -5.73 15.90
CA GLU A 187 -3.76 -7.05 16.34
C GLU A 187 -4.36 -7.44 17.70
N PRO A 188 -4.95 -8.63 17.85
CA PRO A 188 -5.68 -9.03 19.06
C PRO A 188 -4.91 -8.81 20.36
N PHE A 189 -3.64 -9.23 20.45
CA PHE A 189 -2.85 -9.07 21.67
C PHE A 189 -2.52 -7.60 21.98
N VAL A 190 -2.32 -6.75 20.97
CA VAL A 190 -2.09 -5.30 21.15
C VAL A 190 -3.39 -4.62 21.61
N ARG A 191 -4.51 -5.01 20.99
CA ARG A 191 -5.84 -4.49 21.33
C ARG A 191 -6.22 -4.82 22.78
N GLU A 192 -5.92 -6.03 23.27
CA GLU A 192 -6.13 -6.40 24.66
C GLU A 192 -5.25 -5.59 25.62
N LEU A 193 -3.98 -5.40 25.27
CA LEU A 193 -3.04 -4.58 26.08
C LEU A 193 -3.47 -3.12 26.18
N LEU A 194 -4.08 -2.59 25.12
CA LEU A 194 -4.53 -1.19 25.04
C LEU A 194 -6.01 -1.02 25.42
N ALA A 195 -6.72 -2.10 25.78
CA ALA A 195 -8.14 -2.07 26.10
C ALA A 195 -8.46 -1.06 27.20
N GLY A 196 -9.45 -0.20 26.97
CA GLY A 196 -9.86 0.85 27.90
C GLY A 196 -8.90 2.05 28.00
N ARG A 197 -7.81 2.09 27.23
CA ARG A 197 -6.78 3.14 27.26
C ARG A 197 -6.74 3.94 25.95
N ALA A 198 -7.76 4.73 25.69
CA ALA A 198 -7.84 5.55 24.45
C ALA A 198 -6.60 6.45 24.25
N ALA A 199 -6.03 7.00 25.32
CA ALA A 199 -4.82 7.81 25.26
C ALA A 199 -3.60 6.99 24.79
N SER A 200 -3.48 5.71 25.17
CA SER A 200 -2.39 4.84 24.72
C SER A 200 -2.53 4.48 23.23
N VAL A 201 -3.75 4.27 22.77
CA VAL A 201 -4.03 4.08 21.32
C VAL A 201 -3.61 5.32 20.54
N ALA A 202 -4.05 6.52 20.96
CA ALA A 202 -3.66 7.78 20.32
C ALA A 202 -2.13 7.99 20.33
N ALA A 203 -1.46 7.61 21.42
CA ALA A 203 0.00 7.68 21.53
C ALA A 203 0.72 6.78 20.52
N VAL A 204 0.21 5.56 20.27
CA VAL A 204 0.76 4.65 19.22
C VAL A 204 0.65 5.28 17.83
N TYR A 205 -0.52 5.84 17.49
CA TYR A 205 -0.70 6.53 16.20
C TYR A 205 0.26 7.72 16.08
N ALA A 206 0.32 8.58 17.12
CA ALA A 206 1.20 9.75 17.12
C ALA A 206 2.69 9.37 17.02
N ALA A 207 3.11 8.32 17.74
CA ALA A 207 4.48 7.84 17.72
C ALA A 207 4.87 7.25 16.36
N LEU A 208 4.00 6.47 15.73
CA LEU A 208 4.26 5.90 14.41
C LEU A 208 4.30 6.97 13.33
N ILE A 209 3.28 7.82 13.25
CA ILE A 209 3.22 8.89 12.25
C ILE A 209 4.39 9.86 12.46
N GLY A 210 4.55 10.34 13.70
CA GLY A 210 5.64 11.26 14.04
C GLY A 210 7.03 10.65 13.86
N GLY A 211 7.19 9.38 14.20
CA GLY A 211 8.43 8.64 14.02
C GLY A 211 8.81 8.48 12.56
N VAL A 212 7.89 7.98 11.72
CA VAL A 212 8.14 7.79 10.28
C VAL A 212 8.44 9.12 9.59
N LEU A 213 7.59 10.15 9.82
CA LEU A 213 7.78 11.46 9.20
C LEU A 213 9.01 12.18 9.73
N GLY A 214 9.23 12.15 11.04
CA GLY A 214 10.37 12.81 11.70
C GLY A 214 11.71 12.20 11.28
N LEU A 215 11.81 10.87 11.27
CA LEU A 215 13.02 10.17 10.81
C LEU A 215 13.30 10.46 9.33
N ALA A 216 12.25 10.41 8.50
CA ALA A 216 12.39 10.73 7.08
C ALA A 216 12.83 12.19 6.85
N TRP A 217 12.26 13.14 7.60
CA TRP A 217 12.63 14.54 7.50
C TRP A 217 14.07 14.81 7.96
N VAL A 218 14.49 14.23 9.09
CA VAL A 218 15.87 14.36 9.59
C VAL A 218 16.85 13.79 8.58
N ARG A 219 16.52 12.62 7.99
CA ARG A 219 17.38 11.99 6.99
C ARG A 219 17.48 12.83 5.72
N ASN A 220 16.37 13.34 5.22
CA ASN A 220 16.32 14.15 4.01
C ASN A 220 17.00 15.53 4.17
N ARG A 221 17.14 16.03 5.41
CA ARG A 221 17.89 17.25 5.72
C ARG A 221 19.39 17.06 5.90
N ARG A 222 19.85 15.81 6.13
CA ARG A 222 21.29 15.56 6.21
C ARG A 222 21.87 15.69 4.80
N PRO A 223 22.72 16.70 4.51
CA PRO A 223 23.39 16.77 3.23
C PRO A 223 24.15 15.45 3.06
N ALA A 224 24.08 14.85 1.87
CA ALA A 224 24.96 13.75 1.53
C ALA A 224 26.38 14.24 1.85
N ARG A 225 27.02 13.65 2.84
CA ARG A 225 28.47 13.83 3.06
C ARG A 225 29.11 13.27 1.80
N ILE A 226 29.33 14.18 0.84
CA ILE A 226 30.12 13.91 -0.34
C ILE A 226 31.44 13.41 0.22
N SER A 227 31.81 12.21 -0.18
CA SER A 227 33.12 11.64 -0.02
C SER A 227 34.18 12.57 -0.63
N MET A 228 34.61 13.60 0.11
CA MET A 228 35.79 14.42 -0.21
C MET A 228 37.10 13.70 0.20
N GLU A 229 37.06 12.40 0.44
CA GLU A 229 38.26 11.63 0.82
C GLU A 229 38.84 10.78 -0.31
N ALA A 230 38.36 10.91 -1.54
CA ALA A 230 38.92 10.14 -2.66
C ALA A 230 39.82 10.98 -3.60
N THR A 231 40.34 12.14 -3.14
CA THR A 231 41.31 12.94 -3.94
C THR A 231 42.37 13.50 -3.00
N ARG A 232 43.08 12.64 -2.32
CA ARG A 232 44.42 12.94 -1.79
C ARG A 232 45.33 11.75 -1.99
#